data_5179ae0fc0ab0561bccb98e44ec958d6
#
_entry.id   5179ae0fc0ab0561bccb98e44ec958d6
#
_cell.length_a   1.000
_cell.length_b   1.000
_cell.length_c   1.000
_cell.angle_alpha   90.00
_cell.angle_beta   90.00
_cell.angle_gamma   90.00
#
_symmetry.space_group_name_H-M   'P 1'
#
loop_
_entity.id
_entity.type
_entity.pdbx_description
1 polymer ?
#
loop_
_entity_poly.entity_id
_entity_poly.type
_entity_poly.pdbx_seq_one_letter_code
_entity_poly.pdbx_strand_id
1 'polypeptide(L)'
;DKLNGKMGHGVLRYSRNPIACAIDLNHGGRSTRDLLDFGPDAPIYSNVESAMSAGGEVLILGMAPSGGRLPPEMVEEVDRAVSAGMSVINGLHEQLGPRYPDLPEGQWIWDIRQEPQDLGIAWARAAGLKNRRALLVGTDMAVGKMTAGLEIWKAARDEGVRAEFLATGQIGILVSGKGIPLDAIRVDYACGAVEKIVMEAGDAELALVEGQGSIVHPGSSSTLPLMRGSCPTHLVLCHRAGMTHLCLLYTSPSPRDQRGSRLPSSA
;
A
#
# COMPACT_ATOMS: atom_id res chain seq x y z
N ASP A 1 0.00 14.29 10.37
CA ASP A 1 1.19 14.41 9.52
C ASP A 1 0.93 13.83 8.15
N LYS A 2 0.85 14.70 7.12
CA LYS A 2 0.46 14.29 5.74
C LYS A 2 1.43 13.30 5.08
N LEU A 3 2.68 13.24 5.53
CA LEU A 3 3.69 12.36 4.94
C LEU A 3 3.67 10.96 5.58
N ASN A 4 3.53 10.87 6.88
CA ASN A 4 3.56 9.60 7.59
C ASN A 4 2.20 8.90 7.60
N GLY A 5 1.09 9.62 7.46
CA GLY A 5 -0.28 9.09 7.49
C GLY A 5 -0.82 8.54 6.16
N LYS A 6 0.03 8.30 5.16
CA LYS A 6 -0.41 7.89 3.80
C LYS A 6 -1.28 6.63 3.80
N MET A 7 -0.96 5.66 4.63
CA MET A 7 -1.72 4.42 4.69
C MET A 7 -3.10 4.66 5.30
N GLY A 8 -3.19 5.39 6.42
CA GLY A 8 -4.45 5.81 7.01
C GLY A 8 -5.32 6.64 6.05
N HIS A 9 -4.71 7.58 5.32
CA HIS A 9 -5.44 8.37 4.29
C HIS A 9 -5.97 7.47 3.16
N GLY A 10 -5.19 6.48 2.73
CA GLY A 10 -5.63 5.51 1.72
C GLY A 10 -6.83 4.69 2.19
N VAL A 11 -6.78 4.23 3.45
CA VAL A 11 -7.90 3.52 4.09
C VAL A 11 -9.13 4.39 4.19
N LEU A 12 -9.01 5.60 4.74
CA LEU A 12 -10.12 6.54 4.88
C LEU A 12 -10.77 6.87 3.54
N ARG A 13 -10.00 6.93 2.46
CA ARG A 13 -10.51 7.30 1.14
C ARG A 13 -11.12 6.13 0.36
N TYR A 14 -10.58 4.92 0.49
CA TYR A 14 -10.90 3.82 -0.42
C TYR A 14 -11.40 2.55 0.26
N SER A 15 -11.34 2.44 1.59
CA SER A 15 -11.87 1.28 2.28
C SER A 15 -13.38 1.13 2.04
N ARG A 16 -13.80 -0.11 1.85
CA ARG A 16 -15.22 -0.48 1.80
C ARG A 16 -15.77 -0.89 3.16
N ASN A 17 -14.87 -1.22 4.09
CA ASN A 17 -15.25 -1.55 5.45
C ASN A 17 -15.61 -0.26 6.21
N PRO A 18 -16.57 -0.33 7.13
CA PRO A 18 -16.88 0.79 8.00
C PRO A 18 -15.64 1.25 8.78
N ILE A 19 -15.48 2.54 8.90
CA ILE A 19 -14.45 3.15 9.74
C ILE A 19 -15.12 3.58 11.04
N ALA A 20 -14.82 2.88 12.13
CA ALA A 20 -15.38 3.17 13.43
C ALA A 20 -14.83 4.50 14.00
N CYS A 21 -13.53 4.69 13.88
CA CYS A 21 -12.83 5.90 14.33
C CYS A 21 -11.45 6.01 13.68
N ALA A 22 -10.80 7.15 13.87
CA ALA A 22 -9.36 7.32 13.68
C ALA A 22 -8.68 7.53 15.04
N ILE A 23 -7.38 7.20 15.11
CA ILE A 23 -6.55 7.46 16.30
C ILE A 23 -5.41 8.37 15.87
N ASP A 24 -5.33 9.54 16.49
CA ASP A 24 -4.25 10.51 16.29
C ASP A 24 -4.01 11.28 17.59
N LEU A 25 -2.77 11.16 18.10
CA LEU A 25 -2.36 11.74 19.39
C LEU A 25 -2.63 13.26 19.49
N ASN A 26 -2.49 13.98 18.36
CA ASN A 26 -2.57 15.44 18.33
C ASN A 26 -3.96 15.98 17.96
N HIS A 27 -4.88 15.13 17.51
CA HIS A 27 -6.16 15.56 16.97
C HIS A 27 -7.38 14.92 17.66
N GLY A 28 -7.18 14.30 18.82
CA GLY A 28 -8.27 13.72 19.63
C GLY A 28 -9.38 14.74 19.92
N GLY A 29 -10.62 14.29 19.92
CA GLY A 29 -11.81 15.12 20.11
C GLY A 29 -12.33 15.85 18.86
N ARG A 30 -11.69 15.67 17.72
CA ARG A 30 -12.11 16.18 16.40
C ARG A 30 -12.75 15.07 15.58
N SER A 31 -13.20 15.40 14.38
CA SER A 31 -13.59 14.41 13.37
C SER A 31 -12.60 14.38 12.20
N THR A 32 -12.62 13.30 11.44
CA THR A 32 -11.82 13.20 10.20
C THR A 32 -12.23 14.27 9.20
N ARG A 33 -13.51 14.68 9.17
CA ARG A 33 -14.04 15.74 8.30
C ARG A 33 -13.45 17.12 8.62
N ASP A 34 -13.06 17.37 9.87
CA ASP A 34 -12.39 18.62 10.26
C ASP A 34 -11.00 18.77 9.67
N LEU A 35 -10.38 17.66 9.26
CA LEU A 35 -8.99 17.62 8.83
C LEU A 35 -8.83 17.25 7.35
N LEU A 36 -9.78 16.51 6.79
CA LEU A 36 -9.72 15.92 5.46
C LEU A 36 -10.97 16.27 4.66
N ASP A 37 -10.79 16.54 3.38
CA ASP A 37 -11.85 16.79 2.40
C ASP A 37 -12.39 15.52 1.74
N PHE A 38 -11.97 14.34 2.23
CA PHE A 38 -12.36 13.02 1.73
C PHE A 38 -12.59 12.01 2.87
N GLY A 39 -13.22 10.91 2.52
CA GLY A 39 -13.48 9.79 3.45
C GLY A 39 -14.74 10.00 4.30
N PRO A 40 -15.05 9.07 5.20
CA PRO A 40 -16.17 9.15 6.11
C PRO A 40 -15.95 10.22 7.18
N ASP A 41 -17.03 10.69 7.79
CA ASP A 41 -16.96 11.49 9.01
C ASP A 41 -16.88 10.55 10.21
N ALA A 42 -15.68 10.40 10.76
CA ALA A 42 -15.41 9.50 11.88
C ALA A 42 -14.74 10.26 13.03
N PRO A 43 -15.05 9.92 14.28
CA PRO A 43 -14.43 10.56 15.45
C PRO A 43 -12.93 10.24 15.49
N ILE A 44 -12.14 11.17 16.03
CA ILE A 44 -10.71 10.99 16.27
C ILE A 44 -10.48 10.90 17.77
N TYR A 45 -9.83 9.82 18.18
CA TYR A 45 -9.39 9.59 19.57
C TYR A 45 -7.88 9.77 19.70
N SER A 46 -7.42 10.09 20.91
CA SER A 46 -5.99 10.32 21.15
C SER A 46 -5.18 9.03 21.33
N ASN A 47 -5.83 7.91 21.67
CA ASN A 47 -5.19 6.62 21.94
C ASN A 47 -6.17 5.47 21.73
N VAL A 48 -5.68 4.24 21.76
CA VAL A 48 -6.49 3.02 21.61
C VAL A 48 -7.52 2.89 22.73
N GLU A 49 -7.15 3.14 23.98
CA GLU A 49 -8.05 3.00 25.14
C GLU A 49 -9.32 3.84 24.97
N SER A 50 -9.16 5.12 24.62
CA SER A 50 -10.31 6.01 24.37
C SER A 50 -11.12 5.60 23.13
N ALA A 51 -10.48 4.99 22.13
CA ALA A 51 -11.12 4.52 20.89
C ALA A 51 -11.90 3.20 21.05
N MET A 52 -11.67 2.43 22.12
CA MET A 52 -12.34 1.14 22.34
C MET A 52 -13.87 1.27 22.36
N SER A 53 -14.40 2.37 22.87
CA SER A 53 -15.85 2.65 22.91
C SER A 53 -16.47 2.83 21.50
N ALA A 54 -15.66 3.05 20.48
CA ALA A 54 -16.14 3.18 19.10
C ALA A 54 -16.51 1.83 18.45
N GLY A 55 -16.21 0.70 19.09
CA GLY A 55 -16.57 -0.64 18.63
C GLY A 55 -15.75 -1.14 17.44
N GLY A 56 -14.54 -0.65 17.25
CA GLY A 56 -13.61 -1.16 16.23
C GLY A 56 -13.12 -2.57 16.58
N GLU A 57 -13.13 -3.47 15.60
CA GLU A 57 -12.65 -4.85 15.74
C GLU A 57 -11.21 -5.03 15.23
N VAL A 58 -10.76 -4.13 14.34
CA VAL A 58 -9.46 -4.20 13.67
C VAL A 58 -8.73 -2.88 13.81
N LEU A 59 -7.53 -2.92 14.38
CA LEU A 59 -6.60 -1.80 14.36
C LEU A 59 -5.77 -1.82 13.07
N ILE A 60 -5.82 -0.73 12.32
CA ILE A 60 -4.97 -0.56 11.12
C ILE A 60 -3.86 0.43 11.43
N LEU A 61 -2.61 0.03 11.27
CA LEU A 61 -1.47 0.93 11.43
C LEU A 61 -1.41 1.89 10.22
N GLY A 62 -2.04 3.05 10.37
CA GLY A 62 -2.23 4.03 9.31
C GLY A 62 -0.99 4.85 8.94
N MET A 63 0.12 4.65 9.63
CA MET A 63 1.35 5.40 9.45
C MET A 63 2.46 4.60 8.77
N ALA A 64 3.41 5.33 8.21
CA ALA A 64 4.62 4.78 7.59
C ALA A 64 5.83 5.59 8.07
N PRO A 65 6.32 5.35 9.31
CA PRO A 65 7.45 6.06 9.86
C PRO A 65 8.73 5.78 9.08
N SER A 66 9.66 6.73 9.12
CA SER A 66 11.00 6.55 8.57
C SER A 66 11.66 5.31 9.17
N GLY A 67 12.24 4.47 8.29
CA GLY A 67 12.86 3.21 8.73
C GLY A 67 11.89 2.01 8.76
N GLY A 68 10.57 2.22 8.60
CA GLY A 68 9.59 1.15 8.50
C GLY A 68 9.42 0.32 9.77
N ARG A 69 9.87 0.86 10.93
CA ARG A 69 9.75 0.23 12.25
C ARG A 69 8.69 0.94 13.07
N LEU A 70 8.04 0.20 13.94
CA LEU A 70 7.06 0.74 14.86
C LEU A 70 7.79 1.55 15.96
N PRO A 71 7.43 2.84 16.17
CA PRO A 71 7.96 3.61 17.29
C PRO A 71 7.57 3.01 18.63
N PRO A 72 8.43 3.08 19.67
CA PRO A 72 8.17 2.46 20.98
C PRO A 72 6.82 2.84 21.59
N GLU A 73 6.44 4.11 21.50
CA GLU A 73 5.16 4.62 22.01
C GLU A 73 3.96 4.00 21.32
N MET A 74 4.12 3.58 20.06
CA MET A 74 3.06 2.89 19.32
C MET A 74 3.01 1.40 19.57
N VAL A 75 4.12 0.80 20.00
CA VAL A 75 4.14 -0.60 20.43
C VAL A 75 3.16 -0.80 21.58
N GLU A 76 3.15 0.12 22.57
CA GLU A 76 2.23 0.06 23.68
C GLU A 76 0.75 0.17 23.25
N GLU A 77 0.46 1.01 22.25
CA GLU A 77 -0.90 1.12 21.70
C GLU A 77 -1.34 -0.16 20.98
N VAL A 78 -0.41 -0.81 20.24
CA VAL A 78 -0.67 -2.11 19.62
C VAL A 78 -0.87 -3.19 20.69
N ASP A 79 -0.03 -3.24 21.73
CA ASP A 79 -0.16 -4.18 22.85
C ASP A 79 -1.53 -4.03 23.55
N ARG A 80 -2.02 -2.80 23.74
CA ARG A 80 -3.36 -2.52 24.31
C ARG A 80 -4.47 -3.03 23.38
N ALA A 81 -4.37 -2.77 22.07
CA ALA A 81 -5.36 -3.23 21.09
C ALA A 81 -5.44 -4.75 21.04
N VAL A 82 -4.28 -5.42 20.98
CA VAL A 82 -4.21 -6.89 20.95
C VAL A 82 -4.78 -7.47 22.26
N SER A 83 -4.41 -6.91 23.43
CA SER A 83 -4.93 -7.35 24.72
C SER A 83 -6.43 -7.12 24.87
N ALA A 84 -6.99 -6.14 24.17
CA ALA A 84 -8.43 -5.88 24.11
C ALA A 84 -9.18 -6.79 23.11
N GLY A 85 -8.50 -7.73 22.45
CA GLY A 85 -9.10 -8.67 21.50
C GLY A 85 -9.18 -8.16 20.06
N MET A 86 -8.61 -7.00 19.73
CA MET A 86 -8.60 -6.48 18.38
C MET A 86 -7.60 -7.23 17.50
N SER A 87 -7.96 -7.49 16.25
CA SER A 87 -7.02 -7.89 15.21
C SER A 87 -6.21 -6.69 14.71
N VAL A 88 -5.03 -6.93 14.12
CA VAL A 88 -4.15 -5.85 13.67
C VAL A 88 -3.75 -6.03 12.21
N ILE A 89 -3.80 -4.95 11.44
CA ILE A 89 -3.23 -4.88 10.10
C ILE A 89 -1.99 -3.98 10.12
N ASN A 90 -0.87 -4.57 9.75
CA ASN A 90 0.43 -3.93 9.75
C ASN A 90 0.98 -3.80 8.32
N GLY A 91 1.19 -2.58 7.88
CA GLY A 91 1.82 -2.26 6.59
C GLY A 91 3.28 -1.83 6.70
N LEU A 92 3.94 -1.99 7.86
CA LEU A 92 5.35 -1.66 8.07
C LEU A 92 6.26 -2.78 7.54
N HIS A 93 7.56 -2.52 7.46
CA HIS A 93 8.55 -3.55 7.15
C HIS A 93 8.83 -4.49 8.34
N GLU A 94 8.69 -3.95 9.56
CA GLU A 94 8.78 -4.75 10.76
C GLU A 94 7.53 -5.63 10.90
N GLN A 95 7.73 -6.93 11.06
CA GLN A 95 6.65 -7.88 11.28
C GLN A 95 6.21 -7.86 12.74
N LEU A 96 4.90 -7.87 12.95
CA LEU A 96 4.29 -7.91 14.28
C LEU A 96 3.81 -9.31 14.66
N GLY A 97 3.44 -10.15 13.71
CA GLY A 97 2.94 -11.49 13.98
C GLY A 97 3.82 -12.31 14.93
N PRO A 98 5.15 -12.34 14.75
CA PRO A 98 6.06 -13.06 15.66
C PRO A 98 6.07 -12.55 17.11
N ARG A 99 5.61 -11.32 17.36
CA ARG A 99 5.51 -10.74 18.71
C ARG A 99 4.31 -11.31 19.48
N TYR A 100 3.30 -11.80 18.79
CA TYR A 100 2.06 -12.29 19.38
C TYR A 100 1.75 -13.73 18.89
N PRO A 101 2.54 -14.73 19.36
CA PRO A 101 2.41 -16.10 18.85
C PRO A 101 1.14 -16.82 19.33
N ASP A 102 0.56 -16.39 20.46
CA ASP A 102 -0.54 -17.07 21.14
C ASP A 102 -1.81 -16.21 21.14
N LEU A 103 -2.32 -15.89 19.95
CA LEU A 103 -3.58 -15.14 19.82
C LEU A 103 -4.78 -16.07 20.03
N PRO A 104 -5.86 -15.60 20.67
CA PRO A 104 -7.12 -16.30 20.77
C PRO A 104 -7.70 -16.65 19.38
N GLU A 105 -8.57 -17.69 19.33
CA GLU A 105 -9.30 -18.04 18.11
C GLU A 105 -10.10 -16.85 17.58
N GLY A 106 -9.99 -16.57 16.27
CA GLY A 106 -10.67 -15.45 15.61
C GLY A 106 -9.88 -14.14 15.63
N GLN A 107 -8.85 -14.01 16.47
CA GLN A 107 -7.96 -12.85 16.47
C GLN A 107 -6.72 -13.12 15.61
N TRP A 108 -6.27 -12.13 14.84
CA TRP A 108 -5.16 -12.29 13.91
C TRP A 108 -4.33 -11.01 13.76
N ILE A 109 -3.09 -11.18 13.30
CA ILE A 109 -2.23 -10.10 12.84
C ILE A 109 -1.92 -10.34 11.38
N TRP A 110 -2.23 -9.36 10.53
CA TRP A 110 -1.87 -9.39 9.12
C TRP A 110 -0.72 -8.45 8.84
N ASP A 111 0.47 -9.02 8.72
CA ASP A 111 1.66 -8.33 8.22
C ASP A 111 1.60 -8.32 6.69
N ILE A 112 1.20 -7.21 6.09
CA ILE A 112 0.99 -7.11 4.64
C ILE A 112 2.29 -7.31 3.86
N ARG A 113 3.42 -6.83 4.41
CA ARG A 113 4.72 -6.86 3.72
C ARG A 113 5.49 -8.15 3.98
N GLN A 114 4.86 -9.26 3.62
CA GLN A 114 5.51 -10.58 3.64
C GLN A 114 5.63 -11.13 2.21
N GLU A 115 6.77 -11.70 1.90
CA GLU A 115 6.95 -12.42 0.65
C GLU A 115 6.02 -13.62 0.63
N PRO A 116 5.12 -13.75 -0.38
CA PRO A 116 4.29 -14.94 -0.51
C PRO A 116 5.13 -16.21 -0.65
N GLN A 117 4.62 -17.31 -0.11
CA GLN A 117 5.22 -18.63 -0.33
C GLN A 117 5.04 -19.07 -1.79
N ASP A 118 5.88 -19.98 -2.25
CA ASP A 118 5.78 -20.63 -3.57
C ASP A 118 5.87 -19.66 -4.77
N LEU A 119 6.70 -18.63 -4.65
CA LEU A 119 7.02 -17.77 -5.77
C LEU A 119 8.04 -18.46 -6.70
N GLY A 120 7.77 -18.36 -8.00
CA GLY A 120 8.67 -18.79 -9.06
C GLY A 120 9.13 -17.61 -9.91
N ILE A 121 9.95 -17.90 -10.91
CA ILE A 121 10.34 -16.93 -11.93
C ILE A 121 9.21 -16.73 -12.95
N ALA A 122 9.18 -15.57 -13.63
CA ALA A 122 8.22 -15.33 -14.70
C ALA A 122 8.56 -16.14 -15.97
N TRP A 123 7.51 -16.59 -16.66
CA TRP A 123 7.57 -17.34 -17.91
C TRP A 123 6.85 -16.63 -19.05
N ALA A 124 6.53 -15.36 -18.90
CA ALA A 124 5.75 -14.54 -19.84
C ALA A 124 4.36 -15.13 -20.17
N ARG A 125 3.75 -15.91 -19.27
CA ARG A 125 2.42 -16.50 -19.44
C ARG A 125 1.34 -15.44 -19.62
N ALA A 126 1.51 -14.29 -18.96
CA ALA A 126 0.60 -13.15 -19.07
C ALA A 126 0.45 -12.65 -20.52
N ALA A 127 1.47 -12.82 -21.38
CA ALA A 127 1.39 -12.44 -22.79
C ALA A 127 0.30 -13.23 -23.56
N GLY A 128 -0.05 -14.43 -23.11
CA GLY A 128 -1.11 -15.26 -23.70
C GLY A 128 -2.52 -14.90 -23.30
N LEU A 129 -2.71 -14.02 -22.33
CA LEU A 129 -4.03 -13.60 -21.86
C LEU A 129 -4.70 -12.66 -22.87
N LYS A 130 -6.02 -12.80 -23.03
CA LYS A 130 -6.82 -12.00 -23.96
C LYS A 130 -7.36 -10.71 -23.35
N ASN A 131 -7.32 -10.57 -22.04
CA ASN A 131 -7.82 -9.40 -21.34
C ASN A 131 -6.93 -8.15 -21.56
N ARG A 132 -7.50 -6.98 -21.27
CA ARG A 132 -6.73 -5.74 -21.25
C ARG A 132 -5.96 -5.66 -19.95
N ARG A 133 -4.65 -5.40 -20.04
CA ARG A 133 -3.77 -5.21 -18.87
C ARG A 133 -3.19 -3.81 -18.93
N ALA A 134 -3.66 -2.93 -18.06
CA ALA A 134 -3.19 -1.56 -17.96
C ALA A 134 -2.25 -1.43 -16.77
N LEU A 135 -0.98 -1.18 -17.04
CA LEU A 135 0.02 -0.91 -16.01
C LEU A 135 0.14 0.60 -15.79
N LEU A 136 -0.03 1.03 -14.55
CA LEU A 136 0.23 2.41 -14.18
C LEU A 136 1.73 2.61 -14.00
N VAL A 137 2.29 3.54 -14.76
CA VAL A 137 3.70 3.92 -14.70
C VAL A 137 3.81 5.39 -14.32
N GLY A 138 4.92 5.82 -13.78
CA GLY A 138 5.09 7.20 -13.34
C GLY A 138 6.40 7.81 -13.80
N THR A 139 6.38 9.10 -14.07
CA THR A 139 7.61 9.89 -14.32
C THR A 139 8.45 10.03 -13.04
N ASP A 140 7.83 9.83 -11.87
CA ASP A 140 8.52 9.84 -10.58
C ASP A 140 7.80 8.96 -9.56
N MET A 141 8.38 8.81 -8.38
CA MET A 141 7.73 8.25 -7.21
C MET A 141 6.68 9.23 -6.67
N ALA A 142 5.66 8.72 -5.99
CA ALA A 142 4.61 9.53 -5.35
C ALA A 142 3.86 10.54 -6.27
N VAL A 143 3.77 10.25 -7.58
CA VAL A 143 3.02 11.06 -8.56
C VAL A 143 1.54 10.67 -8.68
N GLY A 144 1.04 9.77 -7.80
CA GLY A 144 -0.38 9.42 -7.75
C GLY A 144 -0.78 8.16 -8.52
N LYS A 145 0.16 7.25 -8.86
CA LYS A 145 -0.16 5.99 -9.58
C LYS A 145 -1.25 5.16 -8.93
N MET A 146 -1.14 4.89 -7.63
CA MET A 146 -2.16 4.15 -6.88
C MET A 146 -3.52 4.83 -6.95
N THR A 147 -3.56 6.14 -6.68
CA THR A 147 -4.80 6.92 -6.73
C THR A 147 -5.45 6.85 -8.11
N ALA A 148 -4.67 7.09 -9.17
CA ALA A 148 -5.18 6.98 -10.55
C ALA A 148 -5.72 5.57 -10.86
N GLY A 149 -5.01 4.52 -10.41
CA GLY A 149 -5.45 3.14 -10.60
C GLY A 149 -6.76 2.82 -9.88
N LEU A 150 -6.90 3.26 -8.64
CA LEU A 150 -8.12 3.04 -7.86
C LEU A 150 -9.31 3.83 -8.41
N GLU A 151 -9.10 5.06 -8.88
CA GLU A 151 -10.17 5.86 -9.52
C GLU A 151 -10.59 5.25 -10.87
N ILE A 152 -9.65 4.77 -11.70
CA ILE A 152 -9.96 4.06 -12.94
C ILE A 152 -10.69 2.75 -12.65
N TRP A 153 -10.25 2.00 -11.63
CA TRP A 153 -10.90 0.76 -11.22
C TRP A 153 -12.34 0.99 -10.79
N LYS A 154 -12.56 2.02 -9.97
CA LYS A 154 -13.90 2.41 -9.54
C LYS A 154 -14.78 2.76 -10.75
N ALA A 155 -14.32 3.67 -11.59
CA ALA A 155 -15.07 4.10 -12.78
C ALA A 155 -15.40 2.93 -13.72
N ALA A 156 -14.45 2.03 -13.98
CA ALA A 156 -14.67 0.86 -14.82
C ALA A 156 -15.77 -0.05 -14.26
N ARG A 157 -15.81 -0.25 -12.95
CA ARG A 157 -16.84 -1.04 -12.30
C ARG A 157 -18.21 -0.37 -12.28
N ASP A 158 -18.24 0.94 -12.10
CA ASP A 158 -19.48 1.72 -12.15
C ASP A 158 -20.09 1.64 -13.55
N GLU A 159 -19.30 1.50 -14.61
CA GLU A 159 -19.69 1.23 -15.99
C GLU A 159 -19.96 -0.27 -16.29
N GLY A 160 -19.94 -1.13 -15.31
CA GLY A 160 -20.23 -2.56 -15.45
C GLY A 160 -19.09 -3.41 -16.02
N VAL A 161 -17.88 -2.87 -16.18
CA VAL A 161 -16.71 -3.63 -16.62
C VAL A 161 -16.21 -4.54 -15.50
N ARG A 162 -15.95 -5.81 -15.82
CA ARG A 162 -15.32 -6.75 -14.88
C ARG A 162 -13.85 -6.40 -14.73
N ALA A 163 -13.58 -5.40 -13.90
CA ALA A 163 -12.24 -4.87 -13.65
C ALA A 163 -11.68 -5.39 -12.33
N GLU A 164 -10.40 -5.78 -12.33
CA GLU A 164 -9.61 -6.18 -11.17
C GLU A 164 -8.47 -5.20 -10.93
N PHE A 165 -8.29 -4.80 -9.67
CA PHE A 165 -7.14 -3.99 -9.25
C PHE A 165 -6.08 -4.92 -8.65
N LEU A 166 -4.93 -5.00 -9.31
CA LEU A 166 -3.82 -5.84 -8.92
C LEU A 166 -2.83 -5.01 -8.11
N ALA A 167 -3.00 -5.07 -6.81
CA ALA A 167 -2.22 -4.28 -5.86
C ALA A 167 -0.79 -4.81 -5.75
N THR A 168 0.18 -3.90 -5.73
CA THR A 168 1.62 -4.20 -5.61
C THR A 168 2.29 -3.44 -4.48
N GLY A 169 1.53 -2.64 -3.75
CA GLY A 169 1.95 -1.90 -2.56
C GLY A 169 0.95 -2.07 -1.42
N GLN A 170 1.41 -1.86 -0.19
CA GLN A 170 0.65 -2.15 1.02
C GLN A 170 -0.73 -1.47 1.10
N ILE A 171 -0.86 -0.24 0.62
CA ILE A 171 -2.14 0.48 0.65
C ILE A 171 -3.13 -0.15 -0.34
N GLY A 172 -2.67 -0.45 -1.55
CA GLY A 172 -3.47 -1.13 -2.56
C GLY A 172 -3.93 -2.51 -2.08
N ILE A 173 -3.03 -3.29 -1.47
CA ILE A 173 -3.33 -4.61 -0.90
C ILE A 173 -4.40 -4.49 0.20
N LEU A 174 -4.25 -3.54 1.12
CA LEU A 174 -5.22 -3.32 2.20
C LEU A 174 -6.61 -2.97 1.65
N VAL A 175 -6.67 -2.09 0.65
CA VAL A 175 -7.93 -1.62 0.06
C VAL A 175 -8.62 -2.69 -0.78
N SER A 176 -7.84 -3.47 -1.55
CA SER A 176 -8.38 -4.54 -2.43
C SER A 176 -8.55 -5.89 -1.74
N GLY A 177 -7.90 -6.10 -0.59
CA GLY A 177 -7.88 -7.36 0.15
C GLY A 177 -6.93 -8.41 -0.43
N LYS A 178 -6.24 -8.12 -1.53
CA LYS A 178 -5.33 -9.04 -2.22
C LYS A 178 -4.22 -8.30 -2.96
N GLY A 179 -3.13 -8.97 -3.26
CA GLY A 179 -2.00 -8.42 -4.01
C GLY A 179 -0.66 -8.97 -3.56
N ILE A 180 0.39 -8.32 -4.00
CA ILE A 180 1.77 -8.68 -3.64
C ILE A 180 2.51 -7.43 -3.12
N PRO A 181 3.23 -7.51 -2.02
CA PRO A 181 4.07 -6.42 -1.54
C PRO A 181 5.39 -6.42 -2.31
N LEU A 182 5.43 -5.82 -3.50
CA LEU A 182 6.56 -5.93 -4.42
C LEU A 182 7.90 -5.51 -3.80
N ASP A 183 7.88 -4.58 -2.85
CA ASP A 183 9.05 -4.09 -2.13
C ASP A 183 9.58 -5.07 -1.05
N ALA A 184 8.82 -6.11 -0.73
CA ALA A 184 9.21 -7.18 0.19
C ALA A 184 9.60 -8.47 -0.53
N ILE A 185 9.50 -8.52 -1.85
CA ILE A 185 9.81 -9.71 -2.65
C ILE A 185 11.27 -9.67 -3.08
N ARG A 186 11.94 -10.82 -2.96
CA ARG A 186 13.30 -11.01 -3.49
C ARG A 186 13.32 -10.70 -4.99
N VAL A 187 14.35 -10.00 -5.44
CA VAL A 187 14.42 -9.45 -6.80
C VAL A 187 14.26 -10.50 -7.89
N ASP A 188 14.77 -11.72 -7.67
CA ASP A 188 14.69 -12.83 -8.62
C ASP A 188 13.26 -13.31 -8.86
N TYR A 189 12.38 -13.16 -7.87
CA TYR A 189 10.98 -13.57 -7.95
C TYR A 189 10.01 -12.43 -8.24
N ALA A 190 10.50 -11.19 -8.30
CA ALA A 190 9.64 -10.02 -8.46
C ALA A 190 8.78 -10.07 -9.74
N CYS A 191 9.38 -10.47 -10.88
CA CYS A 191 8.63 -10.64 -12.13
C CYS A 191 7.60 -11.77 -12.03
N GLY A 192 7.98 -12.90 -11.40
CA GLY A 192 7.10 -14.07 -11.25
C GLY A 192 5.92 -13.80 -10.33
N ALA A 193 6.13 -13.04 -9.25
CA ALA A 193 5.07 -12.62 -8.36
C ALA A 193 4.04 -11.74 -9.08
N VAL A 194 4.51 -10.81 -9.91
CA VAL A 194 3.62 -9.98 -10.75
C VAL A 194 2.87 -10.84 -11.76
N GLU A 195 3.57 -11.77 -12.44
CA GLU A 195 2.91 -12.70 -13.36
C GLU A 195 1.83 -13.52 -12.66
N LYS A 196 2.09 -14.01 -11.43
CA LYS A 196 1.15 -14.79 -10.64
C LYS A 196 -0.18 -14.05 -10.46
N ILE A 197 -0.16 -12.83 -9.93
CA ILE A 197 -1.39 -12.06 -9.69
C ILE A 197 -2.12 -11.67 -10.98
N VAL A 198 -1.38 -11.47 -12.08
CA VAL A 198 -1.98 -11.19 -13.38
C VAL A 198 -2.65 -12.42 -13.96
N MET A 199 -2.07 -13.62 -13.79
CA MET A 199 -2.69 -14.87 -14.21
C MET A 199 -3.95 -15.19 -13.40
N GLU A 200 -3.97 -14.88 -12.10
CA GLU A 200 -5.15 -15.02 -11.23
C GLU A 200 -6.32 -14.11 -11.67
N ALA A 201 -6.01 -12.99 -12.32
CA ALA A 201 -7.01 -12.07 -12.87
C ALA A 201 -7.31 -12.30 -14.37
N GLY A 202 -6.97 -13.50 -14.89
CA GLY A 202 -7.10 -13.80 -16.32
C GLY A 202 -8.52 -13.69 -16.88
N ASP A 203 -9.54 -13.91 -16.04
CA ASP A 203 -10.96 -13.82 -16.41
C ASP A 203 -11.54 -12.41 -16.37
N ALA A 204 -10.82 -11.43 -15.81
CA ALA A 204 -11.23 -10.04 -15.85
C ALA A 204 -11.15 -9.48 -17.27
N GLU A 205 -12.04 -8.55 -17.63
CA GLU A 205 -11.97 -7.82 -18.89
C GLU A 205 -10.84 -6.78 -18.86
N LEU A 206 -10.60 -6.21 -17.67
CA LEU A 206 -9.56 -5.22 -17.42
C LEU A 206 -8.81 -5.57 -16.13
N ALA A 207 -7.52 -5.82 -16.24
CA ALA A 207 -6.60 -5.92 -15.12
C ALA A 207 -5.81 -4.62 -14.99
N LEU A 208 -6.00 -3.90 -13.90
CA LEU A 208 -5.29 -2.67 -13.56
C LEU A 208 -4.13 -3.00 -12.63
N VAL A 209 -2.91 -2.94 -13.13
CA VAL A 209 -1.70 -3.25 -12.34
C VAL A 209 -1.20 -1.98 -11.68
N GLU A 210 -1.18 -1.98 -10.34
CA GLU A 210 -0.63 -0.87 -9.57
C GLU A 210 0.84 -0.66 -9.88
N GLY A 211 1.22 0.57 -10.22
CA GLY A 211 2.59 0.93 -10.50
C GLY A 211 3.40 1.26 -9.27
N GLN A 212 4.62 0.77 -9.19
CA GLN A 212 5.61 1.11 -8.18
C GLN A 212 6.82 1.80 -8.82
N GLY A 213 7.47 2.64 -8.03
CA GLY A 213 8.69 3.33 -8.47
C GLY A 213 8.46 4.37 -9.57
N SER A 214 9.41 4.50 -10.47
CA SER A 214 9.48 5.49 -11.54
C SER A 214 10.12 4.90 -12.78
N ILE A 215 9.75 5.40 -13.98
CA ILE A 215 10.37 4.97 -15.25
C ILE A 215 11.76 5.61 -15.40
N VAL A 216 11.92 6.82 -14.90
CA VAL A 216 13.11 7.65 -15.18
C VAL A 216 13.99 7.92 -13.96
N HIS A 217 13.51 7.67 -12.74
CA HIS A 217 14.29 7.90 -11.53
C HIS A 217 15.37 6.83 -11.37
N PRO A 218 16.65 7.17 -11.23
CA PRO A 218 17.77 6.21 -11.21
C PRO A 218 17.72 5.25 -10.01
N GLY A 219 17.13 5.65 -8.89
CA GLY A 219 16.95 4.81 -7.69
C GLY A 219 15.75 3.87 -7.74
N SER A 220 15.01 3.83 -8.85
CA SER A 220 13.81 3.00 -8.97
C SER A 220 14.09 1.71 -9.75
N SER A 221 13.84 0.57 -9.13
CA SER A 221 13.98 -0.75 -9.75
C SER A 221 12.65 -1.47 -10.00
N SER A 222 11.55 -1.00 -9.43
CA SER A 222 10.28 -1.74 -9.36
C SER A 222 9.49 -1.75 -10.67
N THR A 223 9.64 -0.75 -11.52
CA THR A 223 8.86 -0.65 -12.77
C THR A 223 9.18 -1.77 -13.75
N LEU A 224 10.43 -2.20 -13.85
CA LEU A 224 10.83 -3.26 -14.78
C LEU A 224 10.21 -4.63 -14.46
N PRO A 225 10.24 -5.13 -13.22
CA PRO A 225 9.50 -6.33 -12.84
C PRO A 225 8.00 -6.26 -13.14
N LEU A 226 7.37 -5.09 -12.91
CA LEU A 226 5.97 -4.88 -13.24
C LEU A 226 5.71 -5.03 -14.74
N MET A 227 6.53 -4.41 -15.59
CA MET A 227 6.40 -4.52 -17.04
C MET A 227 6.60 -5.95 -17.52
N ARG A 228 7.63 -6.64 -17.04
CA ARG A 228 7.95 -8.01 -17.45
C ARG A 228 6.91 -9.02 -16.97
N GLY A 229 6.49 -8.93 -15.72
CA GLY A 229 5.54 -9.88 -15.15
C GLY A 229 4.11 -9.68 -15.66
N SER A 230 3.68 -8.44 -15.89
CA SER A 230 2.31 -8.17 -16.34
C SER A 230 2.13 -8.26 -17.87
N CYS A 231 3.19 -8.18 -18.67
CA CYS A 231 3.09 -8.07 -20.14
C CYS A 231 1.96 -7.12 -20.53
N PRO A 232 2.01 -5.82 -20.14
CA PRO A 232 0.88 -4.92 -20.24
C PRO A 232 0.50 -4.66 -21.70
N THR A 233 -0.80 -4.59 -21.97
CA THR A 233 -1.33 -4.17 -23.28
C THR A 233 -1.43 -2.65 -23.39
N HIS A 234 -1.50 -1.96 -22.25
CA HIS A 234 -1.60 -0.51 -22.15
C HIS A 234 -0.73 0.01 -21.01
N LEU A 235 -0.14 1.18 -21.19
CA LEU A 235 0.55 1.92 -20.14
C LEU A 235 -0.25 3.18 -19.82
N VAL A 236 -0.48 3.44 -18.55
CA VAL A 236 -1.09 4.68 -18.06
C VAL A 236 0.00 5.49 -17.37
N LEU A 237 0.46 6.55 -18.04
CA LEU A 237 1.52 7.41 -17.49
C LEU A 237 0.93 8.40 -16.50
N CYS A 238 1.39 8.31 -15.25
CA CYS A 238 1.08 9.26 -14.20
C CYS A 238 2.21 10.30 -14.10
N HIS A 239 1.83 11.57 -14.14
CA HIS A 239 2.74 12.68 -14.00
C HIS A 239 2.11 13.78 -13.13
N ARG A 240 2.90 14.38 -12.28
CA ARG A 240 2.47 15.54 -11.50
C ARG A 240 2.73 16.81 -12.29
N ALA A 241 1.67 17.51 -12.65
CA ALA A 241 1.79 18.78 -13.39
C ALA A 241 2.69 19.78 -12.66
N GLY A 242 3.50 20.51 -13.41
CA GLY A 242 4.43 21.50 -12.89
C GLY A 242 5.75 20.96 -12.33
N MET A 243 5.96 19.64 -12.31
CA MET A 243 7.27 19.07 -11.97
C MET A 243 8.26 19.29 -13.10
N THR A 244 9.35 19.98 -12.80
CA THR A 244 10.46 20.24 -13.73
C THR A 244 11.71 19.40 -13.42
N HIS A 245 11.74 18.74 -12.25
CA HIS A 245 12.85 17.94 -11.77
C HIS A 245 12.33 16.64 -11.16
N LEU A 246 13.11 15.57 -11.27
CA LEU A 246 12.87 14.34 -10.53
C LEU A 246 13.15 14.57 -9.04
N CYS A 247 12.39 13.92 -8.19
CA CYS A 247 12.57 14.00 -6.74
C CYS A 247 13.77 13.15 -6.30
N LEU A 248 14.97 13.65 -6.53
CA LEU A 248 16.21 12.98 -6.11
C LEU A 248 16.40 12.97 -4.59
N LEU A 249 15.75 13.92 -3.91
CA LEU A 249 15.80 14.07 -2.46
C LEU A 249 14.56 13.51 -1.77
N TYR A 250 13.74 12.76 -2.50
CA TYR A 250 12.58 12.13 -1.92
C TYR A 250 13.02 11.11 -0.88
N THR A 251 12.94 11.51 0.37
CA THR A 251 13.02 10.59 1.48
C THR A 251 11.71 9.82 1.55
N SER A 252 11.64 8.72 0.82
CA SER A 252 10.59 7.74 1.06
C SER A 252 10.71 7.27 2.52
N PRO A 253 9.60 6.98 3.18
CA PRO A 253 9.65 6.28 4.47
C PRO A 253 10.23 4.86 4.35
N SER A 254 10.58 4.40 3.15
CA SER A 254 11.25 3.12 2.95
C SER A 254 12.70 3.15 3.44
N PRO A 255 13.16 2.15 4.20
CA PRO A 255 14.56 2.03 4.61
C PRO A 255 15.55 2.02 3.45
N ARG A 256 15.11 1.65 2.25
CA ARG A 256 15.95 1.68 1.04
C ARG A 256 16.28 3.10 0.58
N ASP A 257 15.37 4.04 0.81
CA ASP A 257 15.53 5.42 0.38
C ASP A 257 16.36 6.26 1.38
N GLN A 258 16.56 5.75 2.60
CA GLN A 258 17.38 6.41 3.63
C GLN A 258 18.88 6.15 3.48
N ARG A 259 19.28 5.20 2.67
CA ARG A 259 20.67 5.12 2.22
C ARG A 259 20.90 6.16 1.11
N GLY A 260 20.77 7.42 1.51
CA GLY A 260 21.18 8.51 0.67
C GLY A 260 22.61 8.23 0.23
N SER A 261 22.82 8.03 -1.06
CA SER A 261 24.12 8.14 -1.65
C SER A 261 24.59 9.55 -1.30
N ARG A 262 25.43 9.68 -0.31
CA ARG A 262 26.30 10.83 -0.17
C ARG A 262 27.21 10.80 -1.40
N LEU A 263 26.73 11.33 -2.50
CA LEU A 263 27.64 11.74 -3.55
C LEU A 263 28.52 12.81 -2.92
N PRO A 264 29.85 12.64 -2.94
CA PRO A 264 30.75 13.66 -2.46
C PRO A 264 30.45 14.94 -3.25
N SER A 265 30.13 16.01 -2.56
CA SER A 265 30.20 17.35 -3.12
C SER A 265 31.67 17.66 -3.37
N SER A 266 32.18 17.34 -4.53
CA SER A 266 33.46 17.85 -5.01
C SER A 266 33.71 17.44 -6.45
N ALA A 267 33.53 18.28 -7.37
CA ALA A 267 34.56 19.02 -8.09
C ALA A 267 33.87 19.92 -9.10
#